data_063c375a5fe064c50d31c031193861d3
#
_entry.id   063c375a5fe064c50d31c031193861d3
#
_cell.length_a   1.000
_cell.length_b   1.000
_cell.length_c   1.000
_cell.angle_alpha   90.00
_cell.angle_beta   90.00
_cell.angle_gamma   90.00
#
_symmetry.space_group_name_H-M   'P 1'
#
loop_
_entity.id
_entity.type
_entity.pdbx_description
1 polymer ?
#
loop_
_entity_poly.entity_id
_entity_poly.type
_entity_poly.pdbx_seq_one_letter_code
_entity_poly.pdbx_strand_id
1 'polypeptide(L)'
;MSQERSAIKEVRVQLKPVDRDNWRAMVRLKTRPGQEHFVSTPAWSLSSCYVRKYGDNYEYTPMVIADGDTIVGYVTLVCDPASFEDYWIDDIMIDAIYQGHGYGRAAMKLVLAMLQQRYRKCRTIKLTCFRGNDNAAALYKSLGFELTGELDPMFKEPIYTLALKPPRP
;
A
#
# COMPACT_ATOMS: atom_id res chain seq x y z
N MET A 1 39.87 2.50 18.18
CA MET A 1 39.13 3.03 17.01
C MET A 1 37.75 2.46 17.06
N SER A 2 36.85 3.19 17.68
CA SER A 2 35.43 2.80 17.86
C SER A 2 34.68 3.13 16.58
N GLN A 3 34.19 2.09 15.90
CA GLN A 3 33.23 2.27 14.81
C GLN A 3 31.88 2.68 15.41
N GLU A 4 31.53 3.94 15.27
CA GLU A 4 30.17 4.42 15.47
C GLU A 4 29.27 3.71 14.46
N ARG A 5 28.53 2.71 14.92
CA ARG A 5 27.36 2.20 14.20
C ARG A 5 26.35 3.34 14.17
N SER A 6 26.29 4.06 13.06
CA SER A 6 25.21 5.00 12.76
C SER A 6 23.89 4.26 13.02
N ALA A 7 23.20 4.64 14.08
CA ALA A 7 21.86 4.15 14.35
C ALA A 7 20.98 4.55 13.17
N ILE A 8 20.55 3.58 12.37
CA ILE A 8 19.59 3.80 11.29
C ILE A 8 18.33 4.35 11.99
N LYS A 9 18.07 5.64 11.80
CA LYS A 9 16.89 6.30 12.37
C LYS A 9 15.67 5.56 11.83
N GLU A 10 14.94 4.88 12.72
CA GLU A 10 13.74 4.16 12.34
C GLU A 10 12.72 5.16 11.78
N VAL A 11 12.35 4.96 10.51
CA VAL A 11 11.39 5.81 9.83
C VAL A 11 10.02 5.58 10.47
N ARG A 12 9.41 6.63 10.98
CA ARG A 12 8.06 6.60 11.54
C ARG A 12 7.11 7.31 10.61
N VAL A 13 6.09 6.60 10.19
CA VAL A 13 5.02 7.15 9.34
C VAL A 13 3.68 7.01 10.03
N GLN A 14 2.72 7.81 9.58
CA GLN A 14 1.32 7.75 9.97
C GLN A 14 0.47 7.55 8.72
N LEU A 15 -0.61 6.78 8.85
CA LEU A 15 -1.64 6.66 7.84
C LEU A 15 -2.79 7.59 8.25
N LYS A 16 -3.11 8.57 7.41
CA LYS A 16 -4.20 9.53 7.66
C LYS A 16 -5.22 9.41 6.52
N PRO A 17 -6.54 9.38 6.80
CA PRO A 17 -7.53 9.44 5.74
C PRO A 17 -7.31 10.63 4.82
N VAL A 18 -7.60 10.46 3.54
CA VAL A 18 -7.59 11.60 2.61
C VAL A 18 -8.76 12.52 2.96
N ASP A 19 -8.48 13.80 3.13
CA ASP A 19 -9.44 14.82 3.52
C ASP A 19 -9.22 16.15 2.76
N ARG A 20 -10.02 17.18 3.11
CA ARG A 20 -9.94 18.51 2.50
C ARG A 20 -8.60 19.22 2.68
N ASP A 21 -7.81 18.83 3.67
CA ASP A 21 -6.58 19.52 4.04
C ASP A 21 -5.35 18.86 3.38
N ASN A 22 -5.39 17.55 3.11
CA ASN A 22 -4.25 16.79 2.61
C ASN A 22 -4.36 16.33 1.13
N TRP A 23 -5.56 16.32 0.52
CA TRP A 23 -5.75 15.79 -0.83
C TRP A 23 -4.91 16.49 -1.90
N ARG A 24 -4.69 17.83 -1.77
CA ARG A 24 -3.86 18.58 -2.71
C ARG A 24 -2.40 18.14 -2.69
N ALA A 25 -1.88 17.84 -1.49
CA ALA A 25 -0.54 17.30 -1.35
C ALA A 25 -0.46 15.90 -1.95
N MET A 26 -1.47 15.05 -1.70
CA MET A 26 -1.54 13.72 -2.29
C MET A 26 -1.50 13.73 -3.81
N VAL A 27 -2.33 14.53 -4.48
CA VAL A 27 -2.40 14.54 -5.96
C VAL A 27 -1.16 15.11 -6.63
N ARG A 28 -0.26 15.77 -5.90
CA ARG A 28 1.01 16.27 -6.40
C ARG A 28 2.16 15.25 -6.31
N LEU A 29 1.95 14.13 -5.61
CA LEU A 29 2.96 13.07 -5.50
C LEU A 29 3.30 12.51 -6.87
N LYS A 30 4.57 12.18 -7.07
CA LYS A 30 5.09 11.69 -8.34
C LYS A 30 6.00 10.48 -8.15
N THR A 31 5.97 9.58 -9.09
CA THR A 31 6.97 8.51 -9.21
C THR A 31 8.28 9.05 -9.77
N ARG A 32 9.36 8.27 -9.65
CA ARG A 32 10.59 8.55 -10.41
C ARG A 32 10.35 8.35 -11.91
N PRO A 33 11.12 9.05 -12.76
CA PRO A 33 11.07 8.80 -14.21
C PRO A 33 11.23 7.31 -14.53
N GLY A 34 10.35 6.79 -15.40
CA GLY A 34 10.33 5.38 -15.78
C GLY A 34 9.50 4.47 -14.86
N GLN A 35 8.91 5.01 -13.79
CA GLN A 35 8.03 4.27 -12.87
C GLN A 35 6.53 4.60 -13.04
N GLU A 36 6.18 5.46 -13.99
CA GLU A 36 4.83 5.99 -14.16
C GLU A 36 3.78 4.91 -14.43
N HIS A 37 4.24 3.79 -14.98
CA HIS A 37 3.38 2.63 -15.30
C HIS A 37 3.29 1.59 -14.17
N PHE A 38 4.00 1.76 -13.06
CA PHE A 38 4.00 0.80 -11.94
C PHE A 38 2.83 0.97 -10.99
N VAL A 39 2.20 2.14 -10.99
CA VAL A 39 1.12 2.48 -10.06
C VAL A 39 0.22 3.53 -10.69
N SER A 40 -1.06 3.52 -10.34
CA SER A 40 -2.01 4.56 -10.74
C SER A 40 -1.56 5.94 -10.25
N THR A 41 -1.94 7.00 -10.98
CA THR A 41 -1.75 8.35 -10.45
C THR A 41 -2.65 8.56 -9.21
N PRO A 42 -2.25 9.42 -8.26
CA PRO A 42 -3.08 9.70 -7.08
C PRO A 42 -4.49 10.19 -7.43
N ALA A 43 -4.63 10.99 -8.48
CA ALA A 43 -5.93 11.48 -8.96
C ALA A 43 -6.79 10.33 -9.51
N TRP A 44 -6.21 9.39 -10.26
CA TRP A 44 -6.91 8.19 -10.73
C TRP A 44 -7.36 7.32 -9.56
N SER A 45 -6.49 7.09 -8.58
CA SER A 45 -6.80 6.30 -7.40
C SER A 45 -7.98 6.88 -6.61
N LEU A 46 -8.00 8.20 -6.37
CA LEU A 46 -9.13 8.87 -5.72
C LEU A 46 -10.42 8.80 -6.54
N SER A 47 -10.33 8.99 -7.85
CA SER A 47 -11.50 8.89 -8.74
C SER A 47 -12.07 7.47 -8.74
N SER A 48 -11.21 6.45 -8.73
CA SER A 48 -11.62 5.03 -8.65
C SER A 48 -12.36 4.71 -7.36
N CYS A 49 -11.95 5.31 -6.24
CA CYS A 49 -12.67 5.21 -4.97
C CYS A 49 -14.03 5.89 -5.05
N TYR A 50 -14.10 7.09 -5.61
CA TYR A 50 -15.34 7.86 -5.73
C TYR A 50 -16.40 7.13 -6.55
N VAL A 51 -16.02 6.57 -7.71
CA VAL A 51 -16.93 5.82 -8.59
C VAL A 51 -17.13 4.37 -8.16
N ARG A 52 -16.46 3.92 -7.09
CA ARG A 52 -16.55 2.54 -6.54
C ARG A 52 -16.31 1.48 -7.62
N LYS A 53 -15.15 1.57 -8.29
CA LYS A 53 -14.85 0.80 -9.53
C LYS A 53 -15.02 -0.72 -9.42
N TYR A 54 -14.95 -1.29 -8.21
CA TYR A 54 -15.13 -2.74 -7.97
C TYR A 54 -16.52 -3.10 -7.43
N GLY A 55 -17.40 -2.11 -7.18
CA GLY A 55 -18.76 -2.32 -6.71
C GLY A 55 -19.02 -1.80 -5.29
N ASP A 56 -20.29 -1.86 -4.88
CA ASP A 56 -20.79 -1.23 -3.66
C ASP A 56 -20.59 -2.06 -2.40
N ASN A 57 -20.27 -3.35 -2.52
CA ASN A 57 -19.96 -4.22 -1.40
C ASN A 57 -18.55 -3.99 -0.81
N TYR A 58 -17.69 -3.24 -1.52
CA TYR A 58 -16.35 -2.91 -1.05
C TYR A 58 -16.31 -1.60 -0.27
N GLU A 59 -15.51 -1.58 0.79
CA GLU A 59 -15.06 -0.36 1.45
C GLU A 59 -13.80 0.16 0.74
N TYR A 60 -13.82 1.44 0.36
CA TYR A 60 -12.70 2.14 -0.28
C TYR A 60 -12.08 3.08 0.75
N THR A 61 -10.82 2.89 1.03
CA THR A 61 -10.11 3.66 2.06
C THR A 61 -8.83 4.27 1.48
N PRO A 62 -8.92 5.44 0.82
CA PRO A 62 -7.75 6.18 0.40
C PRO A 62 -7.11 6.89 1.60
N MET A 63 -5.79 6.76 1.74
CA MET A 63 -5.03 7.36 2.84
C MET A 63 -3.74 7.98 2.32
N VAL A 64 -3.29 9.04 2.98
CA VAL A 64 -1.94 9.55 2.81
C VAL A 64 -0.98 8.88 3.80
N ILE A 65 0.26 8.71 3.37
CA ILE A 65 1.38 8.29 4.20
C ILE A 65 2.13 9.56 4.59
N ALA A 66 2.18 9.88 5.88
CA ALA A 66 2.77 11.10 6.39
C ALA A 66 3.95 10.84 7.33
N ASP A 67 5.00 11.66 7.22
CA ASP A 67 6.07 11.80 8.20
C ASP A 67 5.90 13.18 8.85
N GLY A 68 5.33 13.20 10.05
CA GLY A 68 4.87 14.44 10.67
C GLY A 68 3.80 15.14 9.82
N ASP A 69 4.09 16.35 9.37
CA ASP A 69 3.20 17.14 8.51
C ASP A 69 3.48 16.96 7.00
N THR A 70 4.53 16.21 6.67
CA THR A 70 4.94 15.98 5.28
C THR A 70 4.25 14.75 4.72
N ILE A 71 3.54 14.90 3.59
CA ILE A 71 2.97 13.77 2.86
C ILE A 71 4.07 13.18 1.98
N VAL A 72 4.44 11.93 2.27
CA VAL A 72 5.53 11.22 1.60
C VAL A 72 5.03 10.16 0.61
N GLY A 73 3.73 9.84 0.66
CA GLY A 73 3.13 8.83 -0.21
C GLY A 73 1.63 8.71 0.01
N TYR A 74 1.05 7.72 -0.64
CA TYR A 74 -0.35 7.34 -0.42
C TYR A 74 -0.55 5.84 -0.53
N VAL A 75 -1.67 5.37 -0.01
CA VAL A 75 -2.16 3.99 -0.14
C VAL A 75 -3.66 4.00 -0.28
N THR A 76 -4.19 3.13 -1.13
CA THR A 76 -5.62 2.89 -1.27
C THR A 76 -5.93 1.44 -0.95
N LEU A 77 -6.89 1.23 -0.05
CA LEU A 77 -7.37 -0.10 0.30
C LEU A 77 -8.77 -0.29 -0.26
N VAL A 78 -9.03 -1.50 -0.76
CA VAL A 78 -10.34 -1.94 -1.23
C VAL A 78 -10.65 -3.28 -0.59
N CYS A 79 -11.62 -3.29 0.31
CA CYS A 79 -11.88 -4.43 1.18
C CYS A 79 -13.36 -4.78 1.21
N ASP A 80 -13.70 -6.07 1.02
CA ASP A 80 -15.03 -6.57 1.32
C ASP A 80 -15.08 -7.08 2.77
N PRO A 81 -15.71 -6.35 3.72
CA PRO A 81 -15.75 -6.75 5.13
C PRO A 81 -16.58 -8.02 5.38
N ALA A 82 -17.37 -8.47 4.42
CA ALA A 82 -18.11 -9.72 4.49
C ALA A 82 -17.28 -10.94 4.06
N SER A 83 -16.25 -10.73 3.26
CA SER A 83 -15.35 -11.76 2.76
C SER A 83 -14.29 -12.17 3.78
N PHE A 84 -13.64 -13.31 3.56
CA PHE A 84 -12.42 -13.75 4.26
C PHE A 84 -11.16 -13.43 3.47
N GLU A 85 -11.28 -13.17 2.16
CA GLU A 85 -10.14 -13.15 1.22
C GLU A 85 -10.10 -11.92 0.31
N ASP A 86 -11.12 -11.06 0.32
CA ASP A 86 -11.19 -9.89 -0.57
C ASP A 86 -10.73 -8.60 0.12
N TYR A 87 -9.45 -8.59 0.50
CA TYR A 87 -8.77 -7.47 1.12
C TYR A 87 -7.57 -7.07 0.27
N TRP A 88 -7.69 -5.95 -0.42
CA TRP A 88 -6.71 -5.50 -1.39
C TRP A 88 -5.98 -4.24 -0.95
N ILE A 89 -4.66 -4.24 -1.11
CA ILE A 89 -3.87 -3.03 -1.21
C ILE A 89 -3.87 -2.67 -2.69
N ASP A 90 -4.82 -1.81 -3.11
CA ASP A 90 -5.12 -1.53 -4.52
C ASP A 90 -4.02 -0.66 -5.14
N ASP A 91 -3.61 0.40 -4.43
CA ASP A 91 -2.48 1.24 -4.80
C ASP A 91 -1.61 1.52 -3.57
N ILE A 92 -0.29 1.57 -3.74
CA ILE A 92 0.65 2.14 -2.77
C ILE A 92 1.82 2.81 -3.51
N MET A 93 2.12 4.04 -3.15
CA MET A 93 3.19 4.82 -3.75
C MET A 93 3.92 5.66 -2.71
N ILE A 94 5.24 5.70 -2.82
CA ILE A 94 6.09 6.68 -2.13
C ILE A 94 6.58 7.68 -3.18
N ASP A 95 6.48 8.97 -2.86
CA ASP A 95 6.95 10.03 -3.74
C ASP A 95 8.43 9.87 -4.09
N ALA A 96 8.78 10.23 -5.31
CA ALA A 96 10.11 10.04 -5.90
C ALA A 96 11.26 10.50 -4.98
N ILE A 97 11.08 11.66 -4.30
CA ILE A 97 12.11 12.25 -3.45
C ILE A 97 12.27 11.52 -2.11
N TYR A 98 11.28 10.73 -1.70
CA TYR A 98 11.27 9.97 -0.44
C TYR A 98 11.54 8.48 -0.64
N GLN A 99 11.63 7.99 -1.89
CA GLN A 99 11.95 6.59 -2.16
C GLN A 99 13.38 6.24 -1.70
N GLY A 100 13.57 4.98 -1.28
CA GLY A 100 14.89 4.48 -0.82
C GLY A 100 15.23 4.79 0.65
N HIS A 101 14.33 5.48 1.38
CA HIS A 101 14.54 5.84 2.78
C HIS A 101 13.75 4.99 3.79
N GLY A 102 13.16 3.87 3.34
CA GLY A 102 12.44 2.95 4.22
C GLY A 102 10.94 3.25 4.41
N TYR A 103 10.43 4.35 3.84
CA TYR A 103 9.01 4.75 3.98
C TYR A 103 8.03 3.69 3.47
N GLY A 104 8.31 3.04 2.34
CA GLY A 104 7.46 1.98 1.80
C GLY A 104 7.32 0.80 2.75
N ARG A 105 8.41 0.36 3.36
CA ARG A 105 8.39 -0.72 4.35
C ARG A 105 7.64 -0.33 5.62
N ALA A 106 7.87 0.88 6.13
CA ALA A 106 7.18 1.39 7.31
C ALA A 106 5.67 1.50 7.07
N ALA A 107 5.27 2.05 5.92
CA ALA A 107 3.87 2.18 5.52
C ALA A 107 3.18 0.81 5.38
N MET A 108 3.80 -0.14 4.68
CA MET A 108 3.25 -1.50 4.53
C MET A 108 3.04 -2.19 5.87
N LYS A 109 3.99 -2.10 6.81
CA LYS A 109 3.81 -2.65 8.16
C LYS A 109 2.59 -2.06 8.87
N LEU A 110 2.37 -0.74 8.78
CA LEU A 110 1.20 -0.09 9.37
C LEU A 110 -0.10 -0.50 8.67
N VAL A 111 -0.10 -0.60 7.35
CA VAL A 111 -1.26 -1.08 6.57
C VAL A 111 -1.65 -2.49 7.00
N LEU A 112 -0.69 -3.41 7.09
CA LEU A 112 -0.94 -4.78 7.50
C LEU A 112 -1.50 -4.85 8.93
N ALA A 113 -0.92 -4.10 9.86
CA ALA A 113 -1.41 -4.03 11.25
C ALA A 113 -2.83 -3.46 11.32
N MET A 114 -3.13 -2.40 10.56
CA MET A 114 -4.44 -1.79 10.50
C MET A 114 -5.49 -2.74 9.92
N LEU A 115 -5.19 -3.45 8.83
CA LEU A 115 -6.10 -4.43 8.22
C LEU A 115 -6.42 -5.57 9.21
N GLN A 116 -5.42 -6.11 9.90
CA GLN A 116 -5.61 -7.15 10.91
C GLN A 116 -6.46 -6.69 12.10
N GLN A 117 -6.28 -5.45 12.52
CA GLN A 117 -7.04 -4.87 13.63
C GLN A 117 -8.49 -4.54 13.25
N ARG A 118 -8.68 -3.95 12.06
CA ARG A 118 -10.00 -3.49 11.60
C ARG A 118 -10.90 -4.63 11.16
N TYR A 119 -10.34 -5.63 10.46
CA TYR A 119 -11.10 -6.70 9.82
C TYR A 119 -10.78 -8.06 10.42
N ARG A 120 -11.51 -8.46 11.45
CA ARG A 120 -11.30 -9.74 12.13
C ARG A 120 -11.54 -10.97 11.25
N LYS A 121 -12.32 -10.83 10.19
CA LYS A 121 -12.58 -11.89 9.22
C LYS A 121 -11.45 -12.07 8.20
N CYS A 122 -10.61 -11.05 8.00
CA CYS A 122 -9.55 -11.08 7.01
C CYS A 122 -8.60 -12.26 7.26
N ARG A 123 -8.46 -13.13 6.26
CA ARG A 123 -7.53 -14.27 6.28
C ARG A 123 -6.41 -14.10 5.26
N THR A 124 -6.67 -13.33 4.21
CA THR A 124 -5.73 -13.14 3.11
C THR A 124 -5.74 -11.67 2.69
N ILE A 125 -4.56 -11.09 2.57
CA ILE A 125 -4.37 -9.75 1.99
C ILE A 125 -3.76 -9.95 0.61
N LYS A 126 -4.28 -9.23 -0.38
CA LYS A 126 -3.86 -9.31 -1.78
C LYS A 126 -3.30 -7.97 -2.26
N LEU A 127 -2.41 -8.03 -3.22
CA LEU A 127 -1.96 -6.90 -4.02
C LEU A 127 -1.51 -7.38 -5.39
N THR A 128 -1.46 -6.48 -6.35
CA THR A 128 -0.77 -6.72 -7.62
C THR A 128 0.58 -6.03 -7.65
N CYS A 129 1.48 -6.52 -8.48
CA CYS A 129 2.77 -5.88 -8.70
C CYS A 129 3.13 -5.97 -10.18
N PHE A 130 3.32 -4.82 -10.80
CA PHE A 130 3.70 -4.75 -12.21
C PHE A 130 5.01 -5.50 -12.47
N ARG A 131 5.06 -6.29 -13.55
CA ARG A 131 6.27 -7.00 -13.96
C ARG A 131 7.40 -6.01 -14.26
N GLY A 132 8.56 -6.21 -13.63
CA GLY A 132 9.70 -5.27 -13.72
C GLY A 132 9.77 -4.27 -12.57
N ASN A 133 8.78 -4.21 -11.68
CA ASN A 133 8.89 -3.45 -10.43
C ASN A 133 9.59 -4.31 -9.35
N ASP A 134 10.87 -4.64 -9.59
CA ASP A 134 11.62 -5.58 -8.76
C ASP A 134 11.80 -5.08 -7.31
N ASN A 135 11.89 -3.77 -7.12
CA ASN A 135 12.00 -3.17 -5.78
C ASN A 135 10.74 -3.40 -4.95
N ALA A 136 9.56 -3.21 -5.54
CA ALA A 136 8.30 -3.48 -4.87
C ALA A 136 8.11 -4.98 -4.63
N ALA A 137 8.40 -5.83 -5.63
CA ALA A 137 8.32 -7.28 -5.50
C ALA A 137 9.23 -7.80 -4.37
N ALA A 138 10.46 -7.30 -4.26
CA ALA A 138 11.39 -7.65 -3.19
C ALA A 138 10.86 -7.21 -1.81
N LEU A 139 10.28 -6.00 -1.72
CA LEU A 139 9.66 -5.51 -0.51
C LEU A 139 8.50 -6.43 -0.07
N TYR A 140 7.57 -6.75 -0.97
CA TYR A 140 6.41 -7.59 -0.67
C TYR A 140 6.83 -8.99 -0.22
N LYS A 141 7.75 -9.63 -0.91
CA LYS A 141 8.32 -10.93 -0.51
C LYS A 141 8.96 -10.87 0.88
N SER A 142 9.70 -9.81 1.19
CA SER A 142 10.32 -9.63 2.51
C SER A 142 9.32 -9.43 3.64
N LEU A 143 8.07 -9.07 3.33
CA LEU A 143 6.94 -8.95 4.26
C LEU A 143 6.09 -10.22 4.33
N GLY A 144 6.46 -11.26 3.59
CA GLY A 144 5.80 -12.55 3.59
C GLY A 144 4.73 -12.74 2.53
N PHE A 145 4.61 -11.81 1.58
CA PHE A 145 3.75 -12.02 0.42
C PHE A 145 4.35 -13.06 -0.53
N GLU A 146 3.51 -13.91 -1.05
CA GLU A 146 3.85 -14.98 -1.99
C GLU A 146 3.14 -14.74 -3.33
N LEU A 147 3.84 -15.03 -4.43
CA LEU A 147 3.28 -14.97 -5.77
C LEU A 147 2.32 -16.15 -5.96
N THR A 148 1.08 -15.86 -6.38
CA THR A 148 0.05 -16.91 -6.57
C THR A 148 0.19 -17.69 -7.87
N GLY A 149 0.84 -17.11 -8.88
CA GLY A 149 0.82 -17.61 -10.26
C GLY A 149 -0.38 -17.10 -11.07
N GLU A 150 -1.34 -16.45 -10.44
CA GLU A 150 -2.50 -15.85 -11.09
C GLU A 150 -2.23 -14.41 -11.52
N LEU A 151 -3.01 -13.94 -12.50
CA LEU A 151 -2.99 -12.56 -12.97
C LEU A 151 -4.31 -11.89 -12.63
N ASP A 152 -4.22 -10.63 -12.25
CA ASP A 152 -5.41 -9.78 -12.12
C ASP A 152 -6.19 -9.74 -13.44
N PRO A 153 -7.51 -9.95 -13.43
CA PRO A 153 -8.30 -10.04 -14.67
C PRO A 153 -8.37 -8.72 -15.44
N MET A 154 -8.24 -7.58 -14.77
CA MET A 154 -8.38 -6.25 -15.38
C MET A 154 -7.04 -5.75 -15.95
N PHE A 155 -5.97 -5.78 -15.15
CA PHE A 155 -4.68 -5.21 -15.50
C PHE A 155 -3.65 -6.24 -15.95
N LYS A 156 -3.96 -7.55 -15.80
CA LYS A 156 -3.06 -8.67 -16.12
C LYS A 156 -1.74 -8.63 -15.35
N GLU A 157 -1.77 -8.06 -14.17
CA GLU A 157 -0.64 -8.00 -13.26
C GLU A 157 -0.56 -9.24 -12.35
N PRO A 158 0.66 -9.70 -12.00
CA PRO A 158 0.84 -10.78 -11.04
C PRO A 158 0.22 -10.47 -9.68
N ILE A 159 -0.56 -11.41 -9.16
CA ILE A 159 -1.17 -11.32 -7.83
C ILE A 159 -0.24 -11.93 -6.78
N TYR A 160 -0.03 -11.17 -5.71
CA TYR A 160 0.64 -11.61 -4.50
C TYR A 160 -0.36 -11.69 -3.34
N THR A 161 -0.19 -12.69 -2.49
CA THR A 161 -1.03 -12.88 -1.31
C THR A 161 -0.21 -13.03 -0.04
N LEU A 162 -0.76 -12.52 1.05
CA LEU A 162 -0.26 -12.73 2.40
C LEU A 162 -1.36 -13.41 3.22
N ALA A 163 -1.12 -14.66 3.61
CA ALA A 163 -1.98 -15.36 4.53
C ALA A 163 -1.79 -14.84 5.96
N LEU A 164 -2.89 -14.47 6.62
CA LEU A 164 -2.89 -14.04 8.00
C LEU A 164 -3.17 -15.23 8.92
N LYS A 165 -2.42 -15.32 10.01
CA LYS A 165 -2.74 -16.29 11.06
C LYS A 165 -4.07 -15.90 11.71
N PRO A 166 -4.99 -16.85 11.96
CA PRO A 166 -6.20 -16.55 12.71
C PRO A 166 -5.82 -15.94 14.08
N PRO A 167 -6.63 -15.00 14.59
CA PRO A 167 -6.39 -14.49 15.95
C PRO A 167 -6.36 -15.68 16.90
N ARG A 168 -5.41 -15.67 17.83
CA ARG A 168 -5.40 -16.66 18.91
C ARG A 168 -6.69 -16.51 19.73
N PRO A 169 -7.31 -17.61 20.12
CA PRO A 169 -8.53 -17.60 20.92
C PRO A 169 -8.33 -16.87 22.25
#